data_e4ad1d9640720f95f0d7870910e81968
#
_entry.id   e4ad1d9640720f95f0d7870910e81968
#
_cell.length_a   1.000
_cell.length_b   1.000
_cell.length_c   1.000
_cell.angle_alpha   90.00
_cell.angle_beta   90.00
_cell.angle_gamma   90.00
#
_symmetry.space_group_name_H-M   'P 1'
#
loop_
_entity.id
_entity.type
_entity.pdbx_description
1 polymer ?
#
loop_
_entity_poly.entity_id
_entity_poly.type
_entity_poly.pdbx_seq_one_letter_code
_entity_poly.pdbx_strand_id
1 'polypeptide(L)'
;RTAPILDIRISDGPSLMFLHYDHRETGGDPMGFMIENHHLRRAHYERLQAADDVRVLAPDRVARLTRDRHGVSAELQSGGKVRARLVVGADGRNSMVRTDAGIATTKWSYDQSGIVCTVRHERHHNNIAHERFLPAGPFAILPLRGDPPAAGNRSSLVWTERNVLTPTIMGLDDTSFLAEVRLRFGDFLGEIELAGPRYVFPLSLQFAQRLMEQRLVLA
;
A
#
# COMPACT_ATOMS: atom_id res chain seq x y z
N ARG A 1 -11.34 7.59 -10.12
CA ARG A 1 -11.26 7.72 -8.66
C ARG A 1 -9.81 7.77 -8.15
N THR A 2 -8.92 8.36 -8.93
CA THR A 2 -7.52 8.62 -8.57
C THR A 2 -7.33 10.09 -8.22
N ALA A 3 -6.36 10.40 -7.36
CA ALA A 3 -5.85 11.73 -7.14
C ALA A 3 -4.43 11.80 -7.74
N PRO A 4 -4.12 12.73 -8.63
CA PRO A 4 -2.75 12.89 -9.12
C PRO A 4 -1.85 13.43 -8.01
N ILE A 5 -0.56 13.10 -8.06
CA ILE A 5 0.50 13.73 -7.28
C ILE A 5 1.20 14.69 -8.23
N LEU A 6 1.00 15.98 -8.03
CA LEU A 6 1.60 17.03 -8.85
C LEU A 6 2.90 17.54 -8.25
N ASP A 7 2.92 17.65 -6.92
CA ASP A 7 4.11 18.08 -6.17
C ASP A 7 4.43 17.08 -5.06
N ILE A 8 5.70 16.96 -4.73
CA ILE A 8 6.17 16.24 -3.54
C ILE A 8 7.01 17.20 -2.70
N ARG A 9 6.68 17.31 -1.42
CA ARG A 9 7.42 18.12 -0.45
C ARG A 9 7.96 17.22 0.65
N ILE A 10 9.28 17.24 0.83
CA ILE A 10 9.98 16.40 1.82
C ILE A 10 10.69 17.34 2.79
N SER A 11 10.47 17.16 4.09
CA SER A 11 11.13 17.90 5.16
C SER A 11 11.74 16.96 6.20
N ASP A 12 12.72 17.43 6.94
CA ASP A 12 13.41 16.67 7.98
C ASP A 12 13.19 17.34 9.36
N GLY A 13 12.58 16.60 10.26
CA GLY A 13 12.31 17.00 11.64
C GLY A 13 11.65 18.37 11.75
N PRO A 14 12.18 19.28 12.59
CA PRO A 14 11.64 20.61 12.79
C PRO A 14 12.07 21.62 11.72
N SER A 15 12.79 21.21 10.69
CA SER A 15 13.28 22.11 9.64
C SER A 15 12.16 22.82 8.93
N LEU A 16 12.31 24.13 8.73
CA LEU A 16 11.44 24.93 7.88
C LEU A 16 11.77 24.78 6.39
N MET A 17 12.95 24.23 6.09
CA MET A 17 13.37 23.94 4.72
C MET A 17 12.78 22.60 4.28
N PHE A 18 12.40 22.52 3.02
CA PHE A 18 11.91 21.30 2.40
C PHE A 18 12.48 21.14 0.99
N LEU A 19 12.68 19.90 0.60
CA LEU A 19 12.96 19.54 -0.78
C LEU A 19 11.63 19.51 -1.53
N HIS A 20 11.58 20.17 -2.69
CA HIS A 20 10.39 20.28 -3.50
C HIS A 20 10.64 19.67 -4.88
N TYR A 21 9.78 18.75 -5.27
CA TYR A 21 9.72 18.23 -6.63
C TYR A 21 8.41 18.70 -7.27
N ASP A 22 8.51 19.36 -8.39
CA ASP A 22 7.39 19.88 -9.19
C ASP A 22 7.29 19.03 -10.47
N HIS A 23 6.10 18.49 -10.76
CA HIS A 23 5.87 17.70 -11.97
C HIS A 23 6.22 18.45 -13.26
N ARG A 24 6.12 19.78 -13.29
CA ARG A 24 6.46 20.61 -14.44
C ARG A 24 7.95 20.57 -14.79
N GLU A 25 8.81 20.29 -13.82
CA GLU A 25 10.25 20.14 -14.00
C GLU A 25 10.62 18.76 -14.58
N THR A 26 9.68 17.82 -14.55
CA THR A 26 9.88 16.42 -14.98
C THR A 26 9.05 16.03 -16.21
N GLY A 27 8.62 17.01 -17.02
CA GLY A 27 7.89 16.76 -18.25
C GLY A 27 6.39 17.12 -18.23
N GLY A 28 5.86 17.58 -17.10
CA GLY A 28 4.49 18.09 -16.97
C GLY A 28 3.42 17.03 -16.61
N ASP A 29 3.73 15.75 -16.75
CA ASP A 29 2.85 14.69 -16.30
C ASP A 29 2.87 14.55 -14.76
N PRO A 30 1.76 14.11 -14.13
CA PRO A 30 1.76 13.81 -12.70
C PRO A 30 2.88 12.81 -12.33
N MET A 31 3.54 13.04 -11.19
CA MET A 31 4.59 12.14 -10.68
C MET A 31 4.04 10.76 -10.28
N GLY A 32 2.76 10.65 -10.07
CA GLY A 32 2.07 9.42 -9.74
C GLY A 32 0.60 9.67 -9.43
N PHE A 33 -0.06 8.60 -9.01
CA PHE A 33 -1.48 8.66 -8.64
C PHE A 33 -1.74 7.92 -7.35
N MET A 34 -2.49 8.56 -6.46
CA MET A 34 -3.05 7.89 -5.30
C MET A 34 -4.40 7.27 -5.65
N ILE A 35 -4.58 6.02 -5.23
CA ILE A 35 -5.83 5.28 -5.36
C ILE A 35 -6.06 4.41 -4.12
N GLU A 36 -7.28 4.40 -3.62
CA GLU A 36 -7.64 3.48 -2.53
C GLU A 36 -7.74 2.04 -3.05
N ASN A 37 -7.19 1.10 -2.30
CA ASN A 37 -7.08 -0.32 -2.71
C ASN A 37 -8.40 -0.95 -3.16
N HIS A 38 -9.53 -0.58 -2.55
CA HIS A 38 -10.83 -1.12 -2.93
C HIS A 38 -11.25 -0.68 -4.34
N HIS A 39 -10.91 0.54 -4.76
CA HIS A 39 -11.16 1.02 -6.12
C HIS A 39 -10.25 0.34 -7.14
N LEU A 40 -8.97 0.16 -6.79
CA LEU A 40 -8.01 -0.54 -7.63
C LEU A 40 -8.44 -2.00 -7.85
N ARG A 41 -8.77 -2.71 -6.77
CA ARG A 41 -9.26 -4.09 -6.84
C ARG A 41 -10.51 -4.23 -7.68
N ARG A 42 -11.47 -3.32 -7.50
CA ARG A 42 -12.71 -3.30 -8.29
C ARG A 42 -12.41 -3.15 -9.79
N ALA A 43 -11.58 -2.17 -10.16
CA ALA A 43 -11.19 -1.95 -11.56
C ALA A 43 -10.50 -3.18 -12.18
N HIS A 44 -9.61 -3.85 -11.40
CA HIS A 44 -8.98 -5.09 -11.85
C HIS A 44 -10.00 -6.22 -12.06
N TYR A 45 -10.95 -6.41 -11.13
CA TYR A 45 -12.00 -7.42 -11.30
C TYR A 45 -12.89 -7.14 -12.51
N GLU A 46 -13.34 -5.91 -12.70
CA GLU A 46 -14.13 -5.50 -13.87
C GLU A 46 -13.37 -5.79 -15.17
N ARG A 47 -12.07 -5.49 -15.21
CA ARG A 47 -11.22 -5.77 -16.38
C ARG A 47 -11.01 -7.26 -16.62
N LEU A 48 -10.79 -8.05 -15.56
CA LEU A 48 -10.63 -9.50 -15.66
C LEU A 48 -11.91 -10.20 -16.13
N GLN A 49 -13.08 -9.74 -15.69
CA GLN A 49 -14.37 -10.27 -16.14
C GLN A 49 -14.65 -9.97 -17.63
N ALA A 50 -14.10 -8.87 -18.14
CA ALA A 50 -14.25 -8.48 -19.55
C ALA A 50 -13.17 -9.08 -20.48
N ALA A 51 -12.25 -9.89 -19.96
CA ALA A 51 -11.15 -10.49 -20.71
C ALA A 51 -11.52 -11.93 -21.12
N ASP A 52 -11.66 -12.19 -22.41
CA ASP A 52 -12.04 -13.50 -22.93
C ASP A 52 -10.92 -14.54 -22.81
N ASP A 53 -9.68 -14.12 -22.67
CA ASP A 53 -8.47 -14.94 -22.56
C ASP A 53 -8.05 -15.22 -21.12
N VAL A 54 -8.79 -14.73 -20.14
CA VAL A 54 -8.52 -14.90 -18.70
C VAL A 54 -9.65 -15.66 -18.02
N ARG A 55 -9.31 -16.76 -17.37
CA ARG A 55 -10.24 -17.52 -16.52
C ARG A 55 -9.98 -17.22 -15.05
N VAL A 56 -10.93 -16.58 -14.39
CA VAL A 56 -10.89 -16.33 -12.93
C VAL A 56 -11.57 -17.48 -12.19
N LEU A 57 -10.85 -18.10 -11.27
CA LEU A 57 -11.37 -19.15 -10.39
C LEU A 57 -11.42 -18.60 -8.96
N ALA A 58 -12.53 -17.92 -8.63
CA ALA A 58 -12.76 -17.33 -7.33
C ALA A 58 -14.25 -17.52 -6.92
N PRO A 59 -14.51 -17.86 -5.64
CA PRO A 59 -13.56 -18.09 -4.56
C PRO A 59 -12.95 -19.50 -4.64
N ASP A 60 -11.63 -19.58 -4.81
CA ASP A 60 -10.91 -20.85 -4.76
C ASP A 60 -9.46 -20.65 -4.28
N ARG A 61 -8.77 -21.73 -3.95
CA ARG A 61 -7.37 -21.70 -3.53
C ARG A 61 -6.65 -22.94 -4.05
N VAL A 62 -5.39 -22.78 -4.39
CA VAL A 62 -4.51 -23.92 -4.69
C VAL A 62 -4.22 -24.68 -3.40
N ALA A 63 -4.58 -25.96 -3.36
CA ALA A 63 -4.32 -26.86 -2.23
C ALA A 63 -2.96 -27.56 -2.37
N ARG A 64 -2.58 -27.91 -3.60
CA ARG A 64 -1.32 -28.59 -3.90
C ARG A 64 -0.82 -28.15 -5.26
N LEU A 65 0.51 -28.04 -5.39
CA LEU A 65 1.19 -27.74 -6.63
C LEU A 65 2.20 -28.85 -6.94
N THR A 66 2.20 -29.35 -8.18
CA THR A 66 3.23 -30.27 -8.68
C THR A 66 3.83 -29.73 -9.95
N ARG A 67 5.14 -29.82 -10.09
CA ARG A 67 5.90 -29.29 -11.23
C ARG A 67 6.88 -30.34 -11.76
N ASP A 68 6.96 -30.43 -13.07
CA ASP A 68 7.94 -31.29 -13.75
C ASP A 68 8.47 -30.62 -15.02
N ARG A 69 9.27 -31.32 -15.81
CA ARG A 69 9.81 -30.77 -17.08
C ARG A 69 8.73 -30.46 -18.12
N HIS A 70 7.52 -30.98 -17.97
CA HIS A 70 6.44 -30.84 -18.94
C HIS A 70 5.49 -29.71 -18.59
N GLY A 71 5.38 -29.35 -17.30
CA GLY A 71 4.46 -28.29 -16.86
C GLY A 71 4.20 -28.26 -15.36
N VAL A 72 3.08 -27.64 -15.05
CA VAL A 72 2.57 -27.46 -13.68
C VAL A 72 1.17 -28.02 -13.59
N SER A 73 0.86 -28.72 -12.51
CA SER A 73 -0.49 -29.14 -12.14
C SER A 73 -0.84 -28.57 -10.76
N ALA A 74 -1.91 -27.83 -10.70
CA ALA A 74 -2.47 -27.28 -9.46
C ALA A 74 -3.77 -28.01 -9.11
N GLU A 75 -3.85 -28.52 -7.89
CA GLU A 75 -5.09 -29.06 -7.31
C GLU A 75 -5.74 -27.93 -6.50
N LEU A 76 -7.03 -27.71 -6.75
CA LEU A 76 -7.80 -26.67 -6.09
C LEU A 76 -8.52 -27.21 -4.85
N GLN A 77 -8.80 -26.35 -3.87
CA GLN A 77 -9.57 -26.75 -2.68
C GLN A 77 -10.98 -27.24 -3.01
N SER A 78 -11.58 -26.75 -4.09
CA SER A 78 -12.86 -27.22 -4.63
C SER A 78 -12.81 -28.63 -5.23
N GLY A 79 -11.61 -29.27 -5.33
CA GLY A 79 -11.39 -30.55 -5.98
C GLY A 79 -11.07 -30.46 -7.47
N GLY A 80 -11.10 -29.27 -8.06
CA GLY A 80 -10.73 -29.05 -9.46
C GLY A 80 -9.22 -29.19 -9.69
N LYS A 81 -8.82 -29.39 -10.97
CA LYS A 81 -7.41 -29.42 -11.38
C LYS A 81 -7.18 -28.45 -12.54
N VAL A 82 -6.05 -27.73 -12.46
CA VAL A 82 -5.58 -26.83 -13.52
C VAL A 82 -4.19 -27.27 -13.97
N ARG A 83 -3.99 -27.36 -15.28
CA ARG A 83 -2.68 -27.60 -15.88
C ARG A 83 -2.20 -26.39 -16.65
N ALA A 84 -0.92 -26.05 -16.49
CA ALA A 84 -0.30 -24.93 -17.16
C ALA A 84 1.15 -25.24 -17.55
N ARG A 85 1.71 -24.43 -18.44
CA ARG A 85 3.13 -24.52 -18.82
C ARG A 85 4.03 -23.82 -17.80
N LEU A 86 3.49 -22.86 -17.07
CA LEU A 86 4.17 -22.02 -16.10
C LEU A 86 3.19 -21.65 -14.97
N VAL A 87 3.68 -21.52 -13.76
CA VAL A 87 2.97 -20.87 -12.64
C VAL A 87 3.67 -19.56 -12.25
N VAL A 88 2.87 -18.52 -12.04
CA VAL A 88 3.33 -17.26 -11.47
C VAL A 88 2.81 -17.15 -10.05
N GLY A 89 3.73 -17.16 -9.08
CA GLY A 89 3.41 -16.98 -7.66
C GLY A 89 3.28 -15.51 -7.33
N ALA A 90 2.05 -14.97 -7.35
CA ALA A 90 1.70 -13.61 -6.98
C ALA A 90 0.84 -13.61 -5.70
N ASP A 91 1.04 -14.58 -4.81
CA ASP A 91 0.27 -14.85 -3.60
C ASP A 91 0.83 -14.15 -2.35
N GLY A 92 1.72 -13.17 -2.56
CA GLY A 92 2.16 -12.19 -1.58
C GLY A 92 3.19 -12.70 -0.57
N ARG A 93 3.31 -11.98 0.53
CA ARG A 93 4.36 -12.17 1.56
C ARG A 93 4.44 -13.60 2.09
N ASN A 94 3.30 -14.26 2.31
CA ASN A 94 3.20 -15.62 2.83
C ASN A 94 2.98 -16.65 1.71
N SER A 95 3.59 -16.43 0.56
CA SER A 95 3.44 -17.23 -0.64
C SER A 95 3.59 -18.72 -0.38
N MET A 96 2.53 -19.47 -0.69
CA MET A 96 2.55 -20.93 -0.70
C MET A 96 3.38 -21.43 -1.88
N VAL A 97 3.27 -20.78 -3.04
CA VAL A 97 4.01 -21.12 -4.25
C VAL A 97 5.52 -21.05 -4.02
N ARG A 98 5.99 -19.99 -3.34
CA ARG A 98 7.40 -19.84 -2.95
C ARG A 98 7.84 -20.95 -1.99
N THR A 99 7.02 -21.23 -0.96
CA THR A 99 7.33 -22.25 0.06
C THR A 99 7.39 -23.63 -0.54
N ASP A 100 6.43 -23.99 -1.38
CA ASP A 100 6.40 -25.27 -2.12
C ASP A 100 7.63 -25.46 -3.01
N ALA A 101 8.12 -24.36 -3.60
CA ALA A 101 9.32 -24.38 -4.43
C ALA A 101 10.63 -24.46 -3.63
N GLY A 102 10.59 -24.48 -2.30
CA GLY A 102 11.80 -24.48 -1.47
C GLY A 102 12.64 -23.20 -1.63
N ILE A 103 12.02 -22.08 -2.01
CA ILE A 103 12.71 -20.79 -2.15
C ILE A 103 12.78 -20.12 -0.79
N ALA A 104 13.99 -20.04 -0.24
CA ALA A 104 14.24 -19.39 1.03
C ALA A 104 14.09 -17.87 0.94
N THR A 105 13.85 -17.23 2.09
CA THR A 105 13.72 -15.77 2.21
C THR A 105 14.66 -15.22 3.26
N THR A 106 15.21 -14.06 2.99
CA THR A 106 15.86 -13.21 4.00
C THR A 106 14.82 -12.24 4.52
N LYS A 107 14.69 -12.17 5.85
CA LYS A 107 13.70 -11.32 6.52
C LYS A 107 14.34 -10.60 7.71
N TRP A 108 13.92 -9.34 7.93
CA TRP A 108 14.15 -8.67 9.21
C TRP A 108 13.03 -7.66 9.50
N SER A 109 12.80 -7.42 10.79
CA SER A 109 11.86 -6.41 11.26
C SER A 109 12.58 -5.09 11.50
N TYR A 110 11.90 -3.97 11.26
CA TYR A 110 12.41 -2.65 11.57
C TYR A 110 12.10 -2.18 13.00
N ASP A 111 11.38 -2.98 13.77
CA ASP A 111 10.83 -2.62 15.09
C ASP A 111 9.93 -1.36 15.05
N GLN A 112 9.28 -1.17 13.91
CA GLN A 112 8.41 -0.06 13.58
C GLN A 112 7.11 -0.57 12.97
N SER A 113 6.05 0.21 13.11
CA SER A 113 4.77 0.00 12.45
C SER A 113 4.32 1.26 11.70
N GLY A 114 3.66 1.07 10.58
CA GLY A 114 2.94 2.14 9.88
C GLY A 114 1.50 2.20 10.39
N ILE A 115 1.12 3.33 10.98
CA ILE A 115 -0.27 3.66 11.32
C ILE A 115 -0.86 4.35 10.09
N VAL A 116 -1.96 3.82 9.57
CA VAL A 116 -2.60 4.32 8.34
C VAL A 116 -4.04 4.65 8.62
N CYS A 117 -4.46 5.84 8.24
CA CYS A 117 -5.86 6.25 8.27
C CYS A 117 -6.17 7.24 7.13
N THR A 118 -7.44 7.51 6.94
CA THR A 118 -7.91 8.57 6.05
C THR A 118 -8.40 9.74 6.90
N VAL A 119 -8.05 10.95 6.50
CA VAL A 119 -8.53 12.18 7.11
C VAL A 119 -9.28 13.03 6.09
N ARG A 120 -10.33 13.73 6.54
CA ARG A 120 -10.88 14.92 5.88
C ARG A 120 -10.26 16.17 6.47
N HIS A 121 -10.17 17.21 5.67
CA HIS A 121 -9.58 18.48 6.10
C HIS A 121 -10.28 19.67 5.43
N GLU A 122 -10.18 20.82 6.10
CA GLU A 122 -10.85 22.04 5.71
C GLU A 122 -10.31 22.61 4.39
N ARG A 123 -8.97 22.64 4.23
CA ARG A 123 -8.32 23.25 3.07
C ARG A 123 -7.95 22.22 2.03
N HIS A 124 -8.00 22.62 0.76
CA HIS A 124 -7.65 21.74 -0.36
C HIS A 124 -6.17 21.31 -0.34
N HIS A 125 -5.87 20.03 -0.57
CA HIS A 125 -4.50 19.48 -0.57
C HIS A 125 -3.67 19.86 -1.81
N ASN A 126 -4.26 20.47 -2.83
CA ASN A 126 -3.60 20.91 -4.08
C ASN A 126 -2.82 19.81 -4.81
N ASN A 127 -3.17 18.56 -4.61
CA ASN A 127 -2.48 17.38 -5.16
C ASN A 127 -1.00 17.29 -4.75
N ILE A 128 -0.66 17.81 -3.57
CA ILE A 128 0.70 17.77 -3.01
C ILE A 128 0.81 16.57 -2.08
N ALA A 129 1.81 15.72 -2.30
CA ALA A 129 2.24 14.71 -1.35
C ALA A 129 3.25 15.34 -0.38
N HIS A 130 2.98 15.24 0.90
CA HIS A 130 3.89 15.72 1.93
C HIS A 130 4.51 14.54 2.68
N GLU A 131 5.82 14.60 2.89
CA GLU A 131 6.55 13.63 3.70
C GLU A 131 7.47 14.36 4.66
N ARG A 132 7.39 14.00 5.93
CA ARG A 132 8.24 14.55 6.98
C ARG A 132 8.98 13.42 7.66
N PHE A 133 10.29 13.45 7.62
CA PHE A 133 11.12 12.50 8.36
C PHE A 133 11.18 12.89 9.83
N LEU A 134 10.65 12.02 10.68
CA LEU A 134 10.67 12.13 12.13
C LEU A 134 11.62 11.09 12.72
N PRO A 135 12.03 11.21 14.01
CA PRO A 135 12.97 10.25 14.63
C PRO A 135 12.52 8.79 14.59
N ALA A 136 11.21 8.54 14.56
CA ALA A 136 10.64 7.20 14.46
C ALA A 136 10.43 6.72 13.01
N GLY A 137 10.65 7.57 12.03
CA GLY A 137 10.46 7.28 10.61
C GLY A 137 9.56 8.31 9.90
N PRO A 138 9.21 8.07 8.64
CA PRO A 138 8.43 9.01 7.85
C PRO A 138 6.99 9.16 8.36
N PHE A 139 6.50 10.39 8.22
CA PHE A 139 5.12 10.78 8.42
C PHE A 139 4.63 11.44 7.12
N ALA A 140 3.70 10.80 6.42
CA ALA A 140 3.24 11.26 5.13
C ALA A 140 1.75 11.62 5.14
N ILE A 141 1.39 12.68 4.40
CA ILE A 141 0.02 12.99 4.01
C ILE A 141 -0.06 12.99 2.49
N LEU A 142 -0.86 12.09 1.95
CA LEU A 142 -0.95 11.81 0.53
C LEU A 142 -2.34 12.18 0.01
N PRO A 143 -2.45 12.91 -1.13
CA PRO A 143 -3.73 13.37 -1.64
C PRO A 143 -4.63 12.19 -2.02
N LEU A 144 -5.87 12.21 -1.58
CA LEU A 144 -6.91 11.30 -2.03
C LEU A 144 -8.03 12.09 -2.70
N ARG A 145 -8.69 11.46 -3.66
CA ARG A 145 -9.88 12.03 -4.24
C ARG A 145 -11.05 11.91 -3.26
N GLY A 146 -11.59 13.06 -2.85
CA GLY A 146 -12.84 13.13 -2.11
C GLY A 146 -14.06 13.08 -3.04
N ASP A 147 -15.24 13.07 -2.45
CA ASP A 147 -16.49 13.20 -3.17
C ASP A 147 -16.81 14.68 -3.45
N PRO A 148 -17.43 15.00 -4.61
CA PRO A 148 -17.87 16.37 -4.88
C PRO A 148 -18.86 16.88 -3.79
N PRO A 149 -18.82 18.18 -3.43
CA PRO A 149 -17.98 19.23 -3.99
C PRO A 149 -16.55 19.30 -3.41
N ALA A 150 -16.23 18.52 -2.37
CA ALA A 150 -14.98 18.59 -1.62
C ALA A 150 -13.91 17.63 -2.17
N ALA A 151 -13.71 17.58 -3.49
CA ALA A 151 -12.87 16.59 -4.16
C ALA A 151 -11.37 16.60 -3.72
N GLY A 152 -10.87 17.71 -3.19
CA GLY A 152 -9.48 17.86 -2.75
C GLY A 152 -9.30 18.01 -1.24
N ASN A 153 -10.29 17.60 -0.44
CA ASN A 153 -10.30 17.76 1.02
C ASN A 153 -10.21 16.41 1.75
N ARG A 154 -9.49 15.46 1.16
CA ARG A 154 -9.31 14.12 1.72
C ARG A 154 -7.89 13.63 1.48
N SER A 155 -7.26 13.06 2.49
CA SER A 155 -5.89 12.55 2.39
C SER A 155 -5.73 11.22 3.11
N SER A 156 -4.80 10.42 2.63
CA SER A 156 -4.27 9.26 3.36
C SER A 156 -3.12 9.73 4.24
N LEU A 157 -3.16 9.36 5.50
CA LEU A 157 -2.10 9.57 6.46
C LEU A 157 -1.34 8.26 6.65
N VAL A 158 -0.01 8.30 6.58
CA VAL A 158 0.89 7.19 6.89
C VAL A 158 1.88 7.68 7.93
N TRP A 159 1.78 7.15 9.13
CA TRP A 159 2.61 7.54 10.27
C TRP A 159 3.44 6.35 10.71
N THR A 160 4.75 6.42 10.52
CA THR A 160 5.67 5.41 11.03
C THR A 160 6.02 5.69 12.48
N GLU A 161 5.85 4.68 13.34
CA GLU A 161 6.15 4.78 14.76
C GLU A 161 6.80 3.50 15.29
N ARG A 162 7.53 3.61 16.39
CA ARG A 162 8.15 2.46 17.08
C ARG A 162 7.07 1.52 17.61
N ASN A 163 7.30 0.22 17.50
CA ASN A 163 6.35 -0.80 17.97
C ASN A 163 5.95 -0.64 19.43
N VAL A 164 6.86 -0.17 20.29
CA VAL A 164 6.59 0.07 21.73
C VAL A 164 5.55 1.18 21.96
N LEU A 165 5.47 2.19 21.09
CA LEU A 165 4.55 3.31 21.22
C LEU A 165 3.24 3.10 20.44
N THR A 166 3.26 2.25 19.43
CA THR A 166 2.11 2.01 18.55
C THR A 166 0.82 1.64 19.29
N PRO A 167 0.81 0.73 20.28
CA PRO A 167 -0.41 0.40 21.02
C PRO A 167 -1.00 1.59 21.79
N THR A 168 -0.15 2.43 22.38
CA THR A 168 -0.58 3.63 23.10
C THR A 168 -1.26 4.61 22.15
N ILE A 169 -0.66 4.88 20.99
CA ILE A 169 -1.20 5.78 19.97
C ILE A 169 -2.52 5.24 19.41
N MET A 170 -2.60 3.95 19.16
CA MET A 170 -3.82 3.30 18.66
C MET A 170 -4.94 3.27 19.70
N GLY A 171 -4.61 3.32 20.97
CA GLY A 171 -5.57 3.38 22.10
C GLY A 171 -6.13 4.79 22.38
N LEU A 172 -5.57 5.84 21.77
CA LEU A 172 -6.09 7.20 21.91
C LEU A 172 -7.51 7.32 21.34
N ASP A 173 -8.34 8.15 21.95
CA ASP A 173 -9.57 8.62 21.30
C ASP A 173 -9.26 9.47 20.06
N ASP A 174 -10.27 9.73 19.25
CA ASP A 174 -10.07 10.42 17.97
C ASP A 174 -9.54 11.85 18.16
N THR A 175 -9.99 12.56 19.17
CA THR A 175 -9.55 13.94 19.49
C THR A 175 -8.06 13.94 19.85
N SER A 176 -7.66 13.09 20.76
CA SER A 176 -6.28 12.94 21.21
C SER A 176 -5.36 12.46 20.08
N PHE A 177 -5.81 11.53 19.26
CA PHE A 177 -5.08 11.06 18.08
C PHE A 177 -4.86 12.19 17.07
N LEU A 178 -5.87 12.98 16.76
CA LEU A 178 -5.77 14.10 15.83
C LEU A 178 -4.89 15.22 16.37
N ALA A 179 -4.86 15.42 17.68
CA ALA A 179 -3.92 16.35 18.32
C ALA A 179 -2.47 15.89 18.11
N GLU A 180 -2.18 14.61 18.25
CA GLU A 180 -0.85 14.04 17.95
C GLU A 180 -0.47 14.15 16.47
N VAL A 181 -1.43 13.99 15.56
CA VAL A 181 -1.24 14.24 14.13
C VAL A 181 -0.85 15.69 13.86
N ARG A 182 -1.58 16.66 14.46
CA ARG A 182 -1.29 18.09 14.31
C ARG A 182 0.09 18.49 14.84
N LEU A 183 0.51 17.93 15.97
CA LEU A 183 1.85 18.16 16.52
C LEU A 183 2.97 17.76 15.55
N ARG A 184 2.76 16.67 14.79
CA ARG A 184 3.75 16.15 13.84
C ARG A 184 3.74 16.84 12.50
N PHE A 185 2.59 17.29 12.06
CA PHE A 185 2.41 17.75 10.70
C PHE A 185 2.08 19.24 10.58
N GLY A 186 1.51 19.86 11.62
CA GLY A 186 1.06 21.24 11.60
C GLY A 186 -0.42 21.37 11.19
N ASP A 187 -0.83 22.60 10.92
CA ASP A 187 -2.22 23.00 10.70
C ASP A 187 -2.50 23.52 9.27
N PHE A 188 -1.58 23.29 8.31
CA PHE A 188 -1.69 23.87 6.96
C PHE A 188 -2.93 23.39 6.19
N LEU A 189 -3.49 22.22 6.54
CA LEU A 189 -4.75 21.73 5.98
C LEU A 189 -6.00 22.24 6.74
N GLY A 190 -5.81 23.05 7.78
CA GLY A 190 -6.89 23.53 8.65
C GLY A 190 -7.41 22.45 9.60
N GLU A 191 -8.69 22.52 9.92
CA GLU A 191 -9.31 21.49 10.76
C GLU A 191 -9.30 20.14 10.06
N ILE A 192 -8.99 19.08 10.84
CA ILE A 192 -8.94 17.69 10.35
C ILE A 192 -9.84 16.78 11.18
N GLU A 193 -10.47 15.83 10.53
CA GLU A 193 -11.27 14.77 11.14
C GLU A 193 -10.92 13.39 10.56
N LEU A 194 -11.09 12.33 11.32
CA LEU A 194 -10.94 10.98 10.81
C LEU A 194 -12.09 10.63 9.85
N ALA A 195 -11.74 10.04 8.72
CA ALA A 195 -12.70 9.59 7.70
C ALA A 195 -12.72 8.06 7.57
N GLY A 196 -12.63 7.36 8.69
CA GLY A 196 -12.63 5.91 8.76
C GLY A 196 -11.75 5.37 9.88
N PRO A 197 -11.58 4.07 9.96
CA PRO A 197 -10.77 3.44 11.01
C PRO A 197 -9.27 3.68 10.82
N ARG A 198 -8.54 3.50 11.91
CA ARG A 198 -7.09 3.46 11.96
C ARG A 198 -6.60 2.02 11.80
N TYR A 199 -5.58 1.81 10.98
CA TYR A 199 -4.95 0.51 10.74
C TYR A 199 -3.49 0.53 11.14
N VAL A 200 -2.94 -0.64 11.53
CA VAL A 200 -1.53 -0.81 11.86
C VAL A 200 -0.93 -1.92 11.02
N PHE A 201 0.23 -1.64 10.46
CA PHE A 201 1.00 -2.58 9.64
C PHE A 201 2.43 -2.67 10.18
N PRO A 202 2.85 -3.80 10.77
CA PRO A 202 4.24 -4.00 11.16
C PRO A 202 5.17 -3.90 9.95
N LEU A 203 6.22 -3.11 10.07
CA LEU A 203 7.18 -2.89 9.00
C LEU A 203 8.26 -3.97 9.04
N SER A 204 8.49 -4.61 7.92
CA SER A 204 9.54 -5.60 7.77
C SER A 204 9.95 -5.71 6.31
N LEU A 205 11.19 -6.10 6.10
CA LEU A 205 11.73 -6.41 4.79
C LEU A 205 11.76 -7.92 4.58
N GLN A 206 11.44 -8.35 3.36
CA GLN A 206 11.52 -9.74 2.95
C GLN A 206 11.98 -9.83 1.50
N PHE A 207 13.05 -10.59 1.27
CA PHE A 207 13.53 -10.92 -0.06
C PHE A 207 13.48 -12.42 -0.30
N ALA A 208 13.00 -12.84 -1.46
CA ALA A 208 13.20 -14.19 -1.96
C ALA A 208 14.64 -14.32 -2.48
N GLN A 209 15.33 -15.41 -2.14
CA GLN A 209 16.71 -15.65 -2.59
C GLN A 209 16.82 -15.84 -4.10
N ARG A 210 15.75 -16.30 -4.75
CA ARG A 210 15.62 -16.38 -6.19
C ARG A 210 14.16 -16.16 -6.60
N LEU A 211 13.95 -15.63 -7.77
CA LEU A 211 12.62 -15.34 -8.31
C LEU A 211 12.12 -16.40 -9.29
N MET A 212 12.98 -17.33 -9.67
CA MET A 212 12.66 -18.35 -10.68
C MET A 212 13.07 -19.72 -10.20
N GLU A 213 12.27 -20.71 -10.58
CA GLU A 213 12.55 -22.13 -10.43
C GLU A 213 11.90 -22.87 -11.62
N GLN A 214 12.13 -24.20 -11.75
CA GLN A 214 11.53 -24.98 -12.83
C GLN A 214 10.03 -24.73 -12.94
N ARG A 215 9.58 -24.17 -14.06
CA ARG A 215 8.17 -23.87 -14.36
C ARG A 215 7.49 -22.90 -13.37
N LEU A 216 8.27 -22.08 -12.69
CA LEU A 216 7.78 -21.15 -11.68
C LEU A 216 8.51 -19.81 -11.76
N VAL A 217 7.75 -18.71 -11.61
CA VAL A 217 8.24 -17.35 -11.40
C VAL A 217 7.50 -16.76 -10.20
N LEU A 218 8.20 -16.00 -9.36
CA LEU A 218 7.60 -15.18 -8.30
C LEU A 218 7.46 -13.73 -8.79
N ALA A 219 6.33 -13.09 -8.45
CA ALA A 219 6.04 -11.70 -8.74
C ALA A 219 5.79 -10.91 -7.43
#